data_ba77e5f9db5e81c51693fc69cb38ea16
#
_entry.id   ba77e5f9db5e81c51693fc69cb38ea16
#
_cell.length_a   1.000
_cell.length_b   1.000
_cell.length_c   1.000
_cell.angle_alpha   90.00
_cell.angle_beta   90.00
_cell.angle_gamma   90.00
#
_symmetry.space_group_name_H-M   'P 1'
#
loop_
_entity.id
_entity.type
_entity.pdbx_description
1 polymer ?
#
loop_
_entity_poly.entity_id
_entity_poly.type
_entity_poly.pdbx_seq_one_letter_code
_entity_poly.pdbx_strand_id
1 'polypeptide(L)'
;MGKTLMINKNDFKGYLFIFFTGEKSADSEQLYFAISEDGFNFKDLNDNKPVLVSNIGESGARDPYIYRSPKDGKFYLIATDLSIFNRGGWFKNEQGYYDASTTGSSNLVLWSSEDLVNWEGPRLIDVAPENAGMAWAPEMVYHEESDEYIIFFASSIMDPNTKMKAKPNAIYYVSTRDFTQYSSPKIFIDNQSDPDGKPREIIDTTLIKIDDTYYSVSKDGDNEEAGGGIRILKTKTLLDPASWEKVLNLDELGLSKEGLGIREFNNGDFEGPEIFEINKCEWKNENIPEYGIILDRFATDLGYLPLRTTDIEDVHNAKGSWKVLKNGEYDFGKLKKRHGTIMNITASEVERLREAFG
;
A
#
# COMPACT_ATOMS: atom_id res chain seq x y z
N MET A 1 -17.70 11.64 22.74
CA MET A 1 -16.87 11.99 21.58
C MET A 1 -15.46 12.18 22.08
N GLY A 2 -14.57 11.24 21.81
CA GLY A 2 -13.14 11.36 22.11
C GLY A 2 -12.56 12.51 21.26
N LYS A 3 -11.63 13.25 21.83
CA LYS A 3 -10.90 14.27 21.08
C LYS A 3 -9.94 13.54 20.13
N THR A 4 -10.16 13.65 18.83
CA THR A 4 -9.18 13.21 17.82
C THR A 4 -7.86 13.94 18.06
N LEU A 5 -6.78 13.17 18.24
CA LEU A 5 -5.44 13.72 18.41
C LEU A 5 -4.92 14.12 17.02
N MET A 6 -5.14 15.35 16.63
CA MET A 6 -4.58 15.89 15.38
C MET A 6 -3.17 16.39 15.64
N ILE A 7 -2.18 15.72 15.04
CA ILE A 7 -0.84 16.27 14.94
C ILE A 7 -0.88 17.42 13.94
N ASN A 8 -0.26 18.53 14.29
CA ASN A 8 -0.14 19.64 13.36
C ASN A 8 0.76 19.21 12.19
N LYS A 9 0.27 19.29 10.95
CA LYS A 9 1.03 18.95 9.75
C LYS A 9 2.36 19.72 9.63
N ASN A 10 2.48 20.88 10.27
CA ASN A 10 3.73 21.65 10.32
C ASN A 10 4.83 21.00 11.19
N ASP A 11 4.48 20.02 12.05
CA ASP A 11 5.42 19.31 12.92
C ASP A 11 6.12 18.16 12.21
N PHE A 12 5.61 17.74 11.07
CA PHE A 12 6.28 16.72 10.26
C PHE A 12 7.55 17.27 9.61
N LYS A 13 8.65 16.52 9.75
CA LYS A 13 10.01 16.92 9.32
C LYS A 13 10.77 15.77 8.66
N GLY A 14 10.13 14.65 8.46
CA GLY A 14 10.71 13.50 7.80
C GLY A 14 9.66 12.46 7.43
N TYR A 15 10.15 11.35 6.92
CA TYR A 15 9.35 10.23 6.46
C TYR A 15 9.96 8.92 6.95
N LEU A 16 9.10 8.00 7.35
CA LEU A 16 9.44 6.61 7.61
C LEU A 16 8.92 5.76 6.46
N PHE A 17 9.81 5.01 5.83
CA PHE A 17 9.46 4.01 4.84
C PHE A 17 9.62 2.60 5.44
N ILE A 18 8.57 1.82 5.47
CA ILE A 18 8.57 0.42 5.89
C ILE A 18 8.29 -0.45 4.65
N PHE A 19 9.13 -1.46 4.43
CA PHE A 19 9.12 -2.25 3.21
C PHE A 19 9.68 -3.65 3.45
N PHE A 20 9.51 -4.56 2.51
CA PHE A 20 10.24 -5.81 2.41
C PHE A 20 11.19 -5.77 1.19
N THR A 21 12.09 -6.74 1.03
CA THR A 21 13.15 -6.65 0.03
C THR A 21 13.04 -7.64 -1.12
N GLY A 22 12.15 -8.62 -1.05
CA GLY A 22 11.94 -9.65 -2.06
C GLY A 22 11.85 -11.05 -1.47
N GLU A 23 12.12 -12.09 -2.26
CA GLU A 23 11.86 -13.49 -1.91
C GLU A 23 13.14 -14.37 -1.86
N LYS A 24 14.34 -13.77 -1.78
CA LYS A 24 15.62 -14.51 -1.88
C LYS A 24 16.02 -15.26 -0.61
N SER A 25 15.49 -14.88 0.52
CA SER A 25 15.74 -15.46 1.83
C SER A 25 14.56 -15.21 2.76
N ALA A 26 14.49 -15.91 3.88
CA ALA A 26 13.47 -15.66 4.91
C ALA A 26 13.51 -14.23 5.43
N ASP A 27 14.69 -13.63 5.59
CA ASP A 27 14.83 -12.25 6.02
C ASP A 27 14.33 -11.25 4.96
N SER A 28 14.39 -11.61 3.67
CA SER A 28 13.94 -10.73 2.60
C SER A 28 12.44 -10.43 2.65
N GLU A 29 11.66 -11.31 3.26
CA GLU A 29 10.22 -11.17 3.49
C GLU A 29 9.90 -10.78 4.93
N GLN A 30 10.75 -9.93 5.52
CA GLN A 30 10.55 -9.30 6.81
C GLN A 30 10.54 -7.77 6.64
N LEU A 31 10.29 -7.03 7.71
CA LEU A 31 10.07 -5.59 7.63
C LEU A 31 11.33 -4.80 7.92
N TYR A 32 11.73 -4.01 6.94
CA TYR A 32 12.87 -3.10 6.98
C TYR A 32 12.37 -1.65 7.10
N PHE A 33 13.18 -0.82 7.71
CA PHE A 33 12.90 0.59 7.89
C PHE A 33 13.94 1.44 7.16
N ALA A 34 13.48 2.54 6.58
CA ALA A 34 14.33 3.61 6.07
C ALA A 34 13.70 4.96 6.42
N ILE A 35 14.53 5.98 6.55
CA ILE A 35 14.07 7.35 6.83
C ILE A 35 14.53 8.31 5.75
N SER A 36 13.73 9.35 5.52
CA SER A 36 14.02 10.43 4.59
C SER A 36 13.64 11.78 5.20
N GLU A 37 14.29 12.85 4.73
CA GLU A 37 13.91 14.22 5.06
C GLU A 37 13.00 14.85 3.99
N ASP A 38 12.97 14.27 2.76
CA ASP A 38 12.25 14.82 1.61
C ASP A 38 11.24 13.84 0.96
N GLY A 39 11.11 12.62 1.49
CA GLY A 39 10.20 11.59 0.98
C GLY A 39 10.67 10.85 -0.27
N PHE A 40 11.85 11.20 -0.80
CA PHE A 40 12.38 10.61 -2.04
C PHE A 40 13.85 10.17 -1.93
N ASN A 41 14.60 10.67 -0.95
CA ASN A 41 15.96 10.25 -0.66
C ASN A 41 16.01 9.57 0.70
N PHE A 42 16.10 8.24 0.70
CA PHE A 42 15.99 7.39 1.89
C PHE A 42 17.34 6.83 2.32
N LYS A 43 17.51 6.72 3.64
CA LYS A 43 18.63 6.02 4.28
C LYS A 43 18.07 4.80 5.01
N ASP A 44 18.58 3.61 4.65
CA ASP A 44 18.24 2.37 5.34
C ASP A 44 18.74 2.36 6.77
N LEU A 45 17.93 1.80 7.67
CA LEU A 45 18.23 1.69 9.10
C LEU A 45 18.65 0.26 9.48
N ASN A 46 19.02 0.07 10.76
CA ASN A 46 19.34 -1.21 11.39
C ASN A 46 20.42 -2.02 10.64
N ASP A 47 21.48 -1.34 10.16
CA ASP A 47 22.56 -1.98 9.40
C ASP A 47 22.06 -2.83 8.20
N ASN A 48 20.98 -2.41 7.57
CA ASN A 48 20.30 -3.12 6.48
C ASN A 48 19.74 -4.50 6.89
N LYS A 49 19.35 -4.68 8.14
CA LYS A 49 18.68 -5.87 8.66
C LYS A 49 17.21 -5.56 8.94
N PRO A 50 16.32 -6.59 8.98
CA PRO A 50 14.95 -6.37 9.37
C PRO A 50 14.85 -5.75 10.78
N VAL A 51 13.93 -4.81 10.94
CA VAL A 51 13.58 -4.23 12.25
C VAL A 51 12.50 -5.08 12.93
N LEU A 52 11.52 -5.57 12.16
CA LEU A 52 10.47 -6.43 12.67
C LEU A 52 10.46 -7.76 11.90
N VAL A 53 10.28 -8.84 12.66
CA VAL A 53 10.27 -10.21 12.13
C VAL A 53 8.96 -10.89 12.52
N SER A 54 8.27 -11.48 11.55
CA SER A 54 7.16 -12.38 11.77
C SER A 54 7.67 -13.84 11.84
N ASN A 55 7.43 -14.48 12.96
CA ASN A 55 7.70 -15.92 13.17
C ASN A 55 6.40 -16.72 13.38
N ILE A 56 5.27 -16.15 12.98
CA ILE A 56 3.93 -16.74 13.07
C ILE A 56 3.31 -16.85 11.68
N GLY A 57 2.22 -17.59 11.55
CA GLY A 57 1.57 -17.80 10.25
C GLY A 57 2.52 -18.43 9.24
N GLU A 58 2.67 -17.82 8.07
CA GLU A 58 3.61 -18.25 7.03
C GLU A 58 5.07 -17.86 7.34
N SER A 59 5.31 -17.17 8.45
CA SER A 59 6.63 -16.67 8.87
C SER A 59 7.26 -15.71 7.86
N GLY A 60 6.42 -14.87 7.25
CA GLY A 60 6.77 -13.76 6.39
C GLY A 60 5.84 -12.58 6.65
N ALA A 61 6.30 -11.40 6.33
CA ALA A 61 5.52 -10.18 6.38
C ALA A 61 5.81 -9.34 5.13
N ARG A 62 4.81 -9.18 4.27
CA ARG A 62 4.94 -8.46 3.01
C ARG A 62 3.95 -7.31 2.96
N ASP A 63 4.14 -6.40 2.03
CA ASP A 63 3.21 -5.31 1.73
C ASP A 63 2.76 -4.57 3.01
N PRO A 64 3.73 -4.08 3.85
CA PRO A 64 3.39 -3.46 5.12
C PRO A 64 2.72 -2.10 4.92
N TYR A 65 1.79 -1.80 5.81
CA TYR A 65 1.19 -0.47 5.93
C TYR A 65 1.25 0.00 7.37
N ILE A 66 1.79 1.20 7.59
CA ILE A 66 1.83 1.83 8.91
C ILE A 66 0.81 2.95 9.01
N TYR A 67 0.08 2.99 10.10
CA TYR A 67 -0.95 3.98 10.37
C TYR A 67 -0.76 4.64 11.73
N ARG A 68 -0.74 5.96 11.74
CA ARG A 68 -0.80 6.75 12.97
C ARG A 68 -2.26 6.97 13.33
N SER A 69 -2.70 6.40 14.43
CA SER A 69 -4.06 6.51 14.91
C SER A 69 -4.40 7.93 15.38
N PRO A 70 -5.41 8.59 14.82
CA PRO A 70 -5.89 9.87 15.33
C PRO A 70 -6.67 9.74 16.64
N LYS A 71 -7.03 8.53 17.05
CA LYS A 71 -7.82 8.23 18.23
C LYS A 71 -6.99 8.20 19.51
N ASP A 72 -5.82 7.56 19.46
CA ASP A 72 -4.98 7.32 20.64
C ASP A 72 -3.50 7.71 20.42
N GLY A 73 -3.12 8.12 19.21
CA GLY A 73 -1.76 8.52 18.86
C GLY A 73 -0.80 7.35 18.67
N LYS A 74 -1.26 6.10 18.83
CA LYS A 74 -0.46 4.89 18.60
C LYS A 74 -0.19 4.66 17.12
N PHE A 75 0.81 3.85 16.87
CA PHE A 75 1.13 3.36 15.54
C PHE A 75 0.66 1.91 15.42
N TYR A 76 -0.05 1.62 14.36
CA TYR A 76 -0.45 0.28 13.98
C TYR A 76 0.22 -0.07 12.67
N LEU A 77 0.87 -1.23 12.63
CA LEU A 77 1.54 -1.74 11.45
C LEU A 77 0.89 -3.06 11.06
N ILE A 78 0.39 -3.12 9.84
CA ILE A 78 -0.29 -4.31 9.31
C ILE A 78 0.45 -4.80 8.07
N ALA A 79 0.49 -6.12 7.85
CA ALA A 79 1.20 -6.70 6.70
C ALA A 79 0.50 -7.98 6.23
N THR A 80 0.78 -8.37 4.99
CA THR A 80 0.39 -9.67 4.42
C THR A 80 1.13 -10.80 5.14
N ASP A 81 0.40 -11.81 5.62
CA ASP A 81 0.97 -13.07 6.12
C ASP A 81 1.33 -13.97 4.92
N LEU A 82 2.53 -13.80 4.39
CA LEU A 82 2.99 -14.55 3.23
C LEU A 82 4.52 -14.66 3.21
N SER A 83 5.01 -15.88 2.95
CA SER A 83 6.42 -16.13 2.62
C SER A 83 6.54 -16.99 1.37
N ILE A 84 6.86 -16.40 0.26
CA ILE A 84 7.15 -17.08 -1.00
C ILE A 84 8.44 -17.92 -0.87
N PHE A 85 9.41 -17.44 -0.10
CA PHE A 85 10.63 -18.19 0.19
C PHE A 85 10.30 -19.51 0.92
N ASN A 86 9.50 -19.49 1.98
CA ASN A 86 9.12 -20.67 2.73
C ASN A 86 8.20 -21.62 1.93
N ARG A 87 7.40 -21.07 1.02
CA ARG A 87 6.61 -21.86 0.04
C ARG A 87 7.50 -22.49 -1.05
N GLY A 88 8.79 -22.11 -1.14
CA GLY A 88 9.74 -22.63 -2.12
C GLY A 88 9.70 -21.94 -3.47
N GLY A 89 8.97 -20.83 -3.62
CA GLY A 89 8.87 -20.02 -4.82
C GLY A 89 7.45 -19.74 -5.28
N TRP A 90 7.33 -18.99 -6.37
CA TRP A 90 6.08 -18.74 -7.07
C TRP A 90 5.72 -19.92 -7.97
N PHE A 91 4.77 -20.76 -7.57
CA PHE A 91 4.27 -21.88 -8.36
C PHE A 91 2.86 -21.60 -8.87
N LYS A 92 2.56 -22.10 -10.07
CA LYS A 92 1.19 -22.14 -10.58
C LYS A 92 0.58 -23.51 -10.31
N ASN A 93 -0.64 -23.53 -9.81
CA ASN A 93 -1.43 -24.74 -9.65
C ASN A 93 -1.90 -25.31 -11.01
N GLU A 94 -2.56 -26.45 -11.01
CA GLU A 94 -3.07 -27.11 -12.22
C GLU A 94 -4.08 -26.25 -13.01
N GLN A 95 -4.71 -25.26 -12.36
CA GLN A 95 -5.64 -24.31 -12.95
C GLN A 95 -4.95 -23.07 -13.54
N GLY A 96 -3.62 -22.97 -13.40
CA GLY A 96 -2.81 -21.87 -13.92
C GLY A 96 -2.71 -20.64 -13.01
N TYR A 97 -3.34 -20.65 -11.82
CA TYR A 97 -3.21 -19.59 -10.82
C TYR A 97 -1.96 -19.77 -9.97
N TYR A 98 -1.38 -18.67 -9.51
CA TYR A 98 -0.35 -18.75 -8.48
C TYR A 98 -0.91 -19.40 -7.21
N ASP A 99 -0.22 -20.41 -6.69
CA ASP A 99 -0.65 -21.18 -5.50
C ASP A 99 -0.90 -20.24 -4.32
N ALA A 100 0.01 -19.32 -4.05
CA ALA A 100 -0.14 -18.33 -2.97
C ALA A 100 -1.42 -17.49 -3.07
N SER A 101 -1.99 -17.30 -4.27
CA SER A 101 -3.24 -16.55 -4.46
C SER A 101 -4.52 -17.39 -4.28
N THR A 102 -4.38 -18.71 -4.11
CA THR A 102 -5.49 -19.65 -4.03
C THR A 102 -5.49 -20.49 -2.76
N THR A 103 -4.34 -20.59 -2.11
CA THR A 103 -4.12 -21.34 -0.85
C THR A 103 -3.35 -20.51 0.17
N GLY A 104 -3.34 -19.18 0.00
CA GLY A 104 -2.66 -18.24 0.89
C GLY A 104 -3.33 -18.11 2.24
N SER A 105 -2.67 -17.39 3.14
CA SER A 105 -3.22 -17.11 4.47
C SER A 105 -4.48 -16.25 4.36
N SER A 106 -5.48 -16.55 5.17
CA SER A 106 -6.66 -15.71 5.42
C SER A 106 -6.39 -14.62 6.45
N ASN A 107 -5.19 -14.63 7.04
CA ASN A 107 -4.80 -13.73 8.10
C ASN A 107 -3.92 -12.59 7.58
N LEU A 108 -3.90 -11.52 8.35
CA LEU A 108 -2.90 -10.46 8.27
C LEU A 108 -2.06 -10.46 9.54
N VAL A 109 -0.86 -9.91 9.46
CA VAL A 109 0.03 -9.76 10.62
C VAL A 109 -0.07 -8.34 11.15
N LEU A 110 -0.23 -8.18 12.46
CA LEU A 110 -0.42 -6.88 13.11
C LEU A 110 0.59 -6.66 14.23
N TRP A 111 1.16 -5.46 14.28
CA TRP A 111 1.95 -4.90 15.37
C TRP A 111 1.37 -3.57 15.82
N SER A 112 1.69 -3.16 17.05
CA SER A 112 1.41 -1.82 17.56
C SER A 112 2.60 -1.24 18.30
N SER A 113 2.73 0.09 18.29
CA SER A 113 3.78 0.83 18.99
C SER A 113 3.28 2.18 19.48
N GLU A 114 3.87 2.68 20.55
CA GLU A 114 3.65 4.05 21.03
C GLU A 114 4.75 5.02 20.54
N ASP A 115 5.85 4.48 19.99
CA ASP A 115 7.06 5.29 19.76
C ASP A 115 7.86 4.94 18.49
N LEU A 116 7.41 4.02 17.65
CA LEU A 116 8.05 3.50 16.44
C LEU A 116 9.31 2.65 16.68
N VAL A 117 9.71 2.46 17.93
CA VAL A 117 10.92 1.70 18.33
C VAL A 117 10.54 0.42 19.05
N ASN A 118 9.66 0.55 20.03
CA ASN A 118 9.18 -0.58 20.83
C ASN A 118 7.85 -1.09 20.28
N TRP A 119 7.81 -2.34 19.82
CA TRP A 119 6.66 -2.92 19.14
C TRP A 119 6.07 -4.09 19.91
N GLU A 120 4.77 -4.08 20.08
CA GLU A 120 3.98 -5.21 20.54
C GLU A 120 3.50 -6.02 19.32
N GLY A 121 3.64 -7.34 19.39
CA GLY A 121 3.33 -8.26 18.27
C GLY A 121 4.54 -9.13 17.90
N PRO A 122 4.50 -9.85 16.77
CA PRO A 122 3.39 -9.96 15.80
C PRO A 122 2.19 -10.74 16.35
N ARG A 123 1.00 -10.46 15.81
CA ARG A 123 -0.18 -11.30 16.02
C ARG A 123 -0.97 -11.45 14.72
N LEU A 124 -1.58 -12.62 14.52
CA LEU A 124 -2.46 -12.85 13.37
C LEU A 124 -3.85 -12.29 13.65
N ILE A 125 -4.45 -11.71 12.62
CA ILE A 125 -5.85 -11.32 12.60
C ILE A 125 -6.54 -11.99 11.41
N ASP A 126 -7.58 -12.78 11.68
CA ASP A 126 -8.36 -13.47 10.66
C ASP A 126 -9.43 -12.52 10.11
N VAL A 127 -9.27 -12.12 8.86
CA VAL A 127 -10.08 -11.03 8.25
C VAL A 127 -10.70 -11.45 6.92
N ALA A 128 -10.23 -12.53 6.32
CA ALA A 128 -10.65 -12.87 4.97
C ALA A 128 -12.09 -13.40 4.91
N PRO A 129 -12.79 -13.21 3.78
CA PRO A 129 -14.10 -13.82 3.58
C PRO A 129 -14.01 -15.36 3.53
N GLU A 130 -15.15 -16.01 3.74
CA GLU A 130 -15.23 -17.47 3.61
C GLU A 130 -14.80 -17.92 2.21
N ASN A 131 -14.01 -18.98 2.14
CA ASN A 131 -13.40 -19.51 0.93
C ASN A 131 -12.44 -18.52 0.23
N ALA A 132 -11.85 -17.59 0.96
CA ALA A 132 -10.81 -16.73 0.41
C ALA A 132 -9.58 -17.55 -0.03
N GLY A 133 -8.98 -17.17 -1.14
CA GLY A 133 -7.71 -17.72 -1.59
C GLY A 133 -6.50 -17.04 -0.94
N MET A 134 -6.68 -15.81 -0.46
CA MET A 134 -5.63 -15.01 0.20
C MET A 134 -6.22 -13.78 0.88
N ALA A 135 -5.40 -13.10 1.70
CA ALA A 135 -5.61 -11.72 2.17
C ALA A 135 -4.29 -10.96 1.99
N TRP A 136 -4.22 -10.05 1.01
CA TRP A 136 -2.98 -9.40 0.60
C TRP A 136 -3.05 -7.89 0.63
N ALA A 137 -1.86 -7.27 0.79
CA ALA A 137 -1.64 -5.85 0.70
C ALA A 137 -2.67 -5.03 1.52
N PRO A 138 -2.66 -5.21 2.86
CA PRO A 138 -3.59 -4.53 3.72
C PRO A 138 -3.21 -3.08 3.94
N GLU A 139 -4.20 -2.22 4.02
CA GLU A 139 -4.08 -0.88 4.58
C GLU A 139 -5.21 -0.59 5.57
N MET A 140 -5.15 0.56 6.25
CA MET A 140 -6.20 0.97 7.15
C MET A 140 -6.41 2.47 7.16
N VAL A 141 -7.65 2.86 7.51
CA VAL A 141 -8.03 4.24 7.75
C VAL A 141 -9.00 4.32 8.91
N TYR A 142 -8.94 5.39 9.71
CA TYR A 142 -9.94 5.64 10.74
C TYR A 142 -11.15 6.35 10.12
N HIS A 143 -12.33 5.75 10.28
CA HIS A 143 -13.59 6.29 9.82
C HIS A 143 -14.31 7.01 10.98
N GLU A 144 -14.24 8.33 10.98
CA GLU A 144 -14.72 9.17 12.09
C GLU A 144 -16.22 9.00 12.37
N GLU A 145 -17.03 8.81 11.32
CA GLU A 145 -18.48 8.69 11.44
C GLU A 145 -18.92 7.45 12.23
N SER A 146 -18.24 6.31 12.04
CA SER A 146 -18.53 5.06 12.77
C SER A 146 -17.68 4.86 14.01
N ASP A 147 -16.67 5.70 14.26
CA ASP A 147 -15.63 5.53 15.31
C ASP A 147 -14.93 4.18 15.21
N GLU A 148 -14.56 3.78 13.97
CA GLU A 148 -13.94 2.48 13.68
C GLU A 148 -12.72 2.64 12.76
N TYR A 149 -11.76 1.74 12.91
CA TYR A 149 -10.72 1.52 11.91
C TYR A 149 -11.29 0.62 10.83
N ILE A 150 -11.10 0.99 9.61
CA ILE A 150 -11.43 0.21 8.41
C ILE A 150 -10.12 -0.36 7.90
N ILE A 151 -9.99 -1.68 7.96
CA ILE A 151 -8.84 -2.42 7.42
C ILE A 151 -9.30 -3.01 6.10
N PHE A 152 -8.66 -2.63 5.01
CA PHE A 152 -8.99 -3.12 3.67
C PHE A 152 -7.80 -3.86 3.06
N PHE A 153 -8.09 -4.83 2.22
CA PHE A 153 -7.11 -5.76 1.66
C PHE A 153 -7.66 -6.43 0.41
N ALA A 154 -6.77 -6.89 -0.47
CA ALA A 154 -7.16 -7.68 -1.63
C ALA A 154 -7.47 -9.12 -1.24
N SER A 155 -8.53 -9.69 -1.82
CA SER A 155 -8.88 -11.10 -1.65
C SER A 155 -9.55 -11.67 -2.90
N SER A 156 -9.34 -12.97 -3.15
CA SER A 156 -10.07 -13.78 -4.11
C SER A 156 -11.03 -14.71 -3.40
N ILE A 157 -12.14 -15.06 -4.07
CA ILE A 157 -13.06 -16.10 -3.58
C ILE A 157 -12.88 -17.34 -4.44
N MET A 158 -12.61 -18.47 -3.79
CA MET A 158 -12.40 -19.76 -4.43
C MET A 158 -13.70 -20.60 -4.41
N ASP A 159 -13.96 -21.30 -5.48
CA ASP A 159 -14.97 -22.35 -5.46
C ASP A 159 -14.42 -23.58 -4.71
N PRO A 160 -15.04 -24.00 -3.61
CA PRO A 160 -14.52 -25.09 -2.78
C PRO A 160 -14.47 -26.45 -3.48
N ASN A 161 -15.28 -26.64 -4.54
CA ASN A 161 -15.38 -27.91 -5.28
C ASN A 161 -14.39 -27.96 -6.43
N THR A 162 -14.27 -26.89 -7.21
CA THR A 162 -13.46 -26.85 -8.44
C THR A 162 -12.04 -26.29 -8.20
N LYS A 163 -11.83 -25.63 -7.07
CA LYS A 163 -10.58 -24.90 -6.76
C LYS A 163 -10.25 -23.79 -7.80
N MET A 164 -11.25 -23.36 -8.55
CA MET A 164 -11.16 -22.22 -9.44
C MET A 164 -11.51 -20.94 -8.68
N LYS A 165 -11.01 -19.80 -9.14
CA LYS A 165 -11.51 -18.51 -8.65
C LYS A 165 -13.00 -18.38 -9.03
N ALA A 166 -13.86 -18.29 -8.04
CA ALA A 166 -15.29 -18.08 -8.22
C ALA A 166 -15.59 -16.60 -8.55
N LYS A 167 -14.72 -15.69 -8.11
CA LYS A 167 -14.77 -14.25 -8.40
C LYS A 167 -13.36 -13.72 -8.61
N PRO A 168 -13.17 -12.67 -9.44
CA PRO A 168 -11.91 -11.97 -9.55
C PRO A 168 -11.52 -11.35 -8.21
N ASN A 169 -10.25 -10.99 -8.05
CA ASN A 169 -9.78 -10.27 -6.87
C ASN A 169 -10.53 -8.95 -6.74
N ALA A 170 -10.96 -8.66 -5.52
CA ALA A 170 -11.59 -7.39 -5.15
C ALA A 170 -10.97 -6.90 -3.84
N ILE A 171 -11.19 -5.63 -3.52
CA ILE A 171 -10.80 -5.10 -2.23
C ILE A 171 -11.96 -5.29 -1.25
N TYR A 172 -11.67 -6.03 -0.18
CA TYR A 172 -12.56 -6.26 0.95
C TYR A 172 -12.16 -5.40 2.12
N TYR A 173 -13.04 -5.19 3.07
CA TYR A 173 -12.71 -4.57 4.34
C TYR A 173 -13.39 -5.24 5.52
N VAL A 174 -12.77 -5.11 6.67
CA VAL A 174 -13.36 -5.34 7.99
C VAL A 174 -13.26 -4.07 8.82
N SER A 175 -14.15 -3.87 9.78
CA SER A 175 -14.05 -2.77 10.75
C SER A 175 -13.73 -3.28 12.14
N THR A 176 -13.03 -2.44 12.92
CA THR A 176 -12.71 -2.72 14.33
C THR A 176 -12.59 -1.41 15.12
N ARG A 177 -12.84 -1.47 16.42
CA ARG A 177 -12.66 -0.32 17.33
C ARG A 177 -11.39 -0.40 18.17
N ASP A 178 -10.85 -1.59 18.33
CA ASP A 178 -9.82 -1.90 19.32
C ASP A 178 -8.84 -2.99 18.87
N PHE A 179 -8.95 -3.44 17.64
CA PHE A 179 -8.16 -4.53 17.05
C PHE A 179 -8.29 -5.88 17.79
N THR A 180 -9.36 -6.08 18.56
CA THR A 180 -9.65 -7.37 19.23
C THR A 180 -10.83 -8.09 18.62
N GLN A 181 -11.80 -7.34 18.11
CA GLN A 181 -12.97 -7.87 17.41
C GLN A 181 -13.11 -7.19 16.06
N TYR A 182 -13.51 -7.96 15.06
CA TYR A 182 -13.63 -7.51 13.68
C TYR A 182 -15.04 -7.79 13.16
N SER A 183 -15.53 -6.91 12.30
CA SER A 183 -16.77 -7.18 11.56
C SER A 183 -16.57 -8.33 10.57
N SER A 184 -17.68 -8.90 10.07
CA SER A 184 -17.60 -9.74 8.87
C SER A 184 -17.07 -8.93 7.70
N PRO A 185 -16.25 -9.54 6.80
CA PRO A 185 -15.71 -8.86 5.63
C PRO A 185 -16.79 -8.45 4.64
N LYS A 186 -16.61 -7.27 4.05
CA LYS A 186 -17.49 -6.68 3.04
C LYS A 186 -16.66 -6.18 1.87
N ILE A 187 -17.29 -6.00 0.71
CA ILE A 187 -16.66 -5.36 -0.45
C ILE A 187 -16.39 -3.89 -0.13
N PHE A 188 -15.16 -3.45 -0.39
CA PHE A 188 -14.71 -2.07 -0.28
C PHE A 188 -14.67 -1.40 -1.65
N ILE A 189 -13.98 -2.03 -2.62
CA ILE A 189 -13.98 -1.62 -4.02
C ILE A 189 -14.30 -2.85 -4.86
N ASP A 190 -15.33 -2.74 -5.67
CA ASP A 190 -15.77 -3.79 -6.59
C ASP A 190 -15.50 -3.35 -8.04
N ASN A 191 -14.66 -4.12 -8.72
CA ASN A 191 -14.33 -3.85 -10.12
C ASN A 191 -15.38 -4.36 -11.13
N GLN A 192 -16.48 -4.96 -10.65
CA GLN A 192 -17.52 -5.51 -11.55
C GLN A 192 -18.32 -4.43 -12.29
N SER A 193 -18.19 -3.17 -11.88
CA SER A 193 -18.87 -2.02 -12.48
C SER A 193 -18.06 -1.29 -13.56
N ASP A 194 -16.99 -1.88 -14.08
CA ASP A 194 -16.21 -1.25 -15.15
C ASP A 194 -17.07 -1.04 -16.40
N PRO A 195 -17.02 0.13 -17.04
CA PRO A 195 -17.86 0.46 -18.20
C PRO A 195 -17.77 -0.50 -19.39
N ASP A 196 -16.69 -1.26 -19.52
CA ASP A 196 -16.51 -2.25 -20.58
C ASP A 196 -17.11 -3.63 -20.26
N GLY A 197 -17.69 -3.80 -19.07
CA GLY A 197 -18.37 -5.03 -18.65
C GLY A 197 -17.47 -6.23 -18.45
N LYS A 198 -16.15 -6.07 -18.46
CA LYS A 198 -15.21 -7.15 -18.19
C LYS A 198 -14.86 -7.17 -16.71
N PRO A 199 -14.96 -8.34 -16.04
CA PRO A 199 -14.49 -8.47 -14.67
C PRO A 199 -12.97 -8.27 -14.65
N ARG A 200 -12.49 -7.30 -13.84
CA ARG A 200 -11.07 -7.02 -13.64
C ARG A 200 -10.67 -7.38 -12.22
N GLU A 201 -9.45 -7.84 -12.07
CA GLU A 201 -8.87 -8.02 -10.75
C GLU A 201 -8.34 -6.69 -10.22
N ILE A 202 -8.48 -6.44 -8.93
CA ILE A 202 -7.91 -5.29 -8.25
C ILE A 202 -7.15 -5.75 -7.03
N ILE A 203 -5.92 -5.29 -6.88
CA ILE A 203 -5.04 -5.56 -5.73
C ILE A 203 -4.25 -4.30 -5.36
N ASP A 204 -3.47 -4.36 -4.30
CA ASP A 204 -2.49 -3.34 -3.92
C ASP A 204 -3.09 -1.94 -3.88
N THR A 205 -4.11 -1.76 -3.05
CA THR A 205 -4.81 -0.49 -2.95
C THR A 205 -4.26 0.35 -1.82
N THR A 206 -3.76 1.55 -2.15
CA THR A 206 -3.42 2.59 -1.19
C THR A 206 -4.47 3.70 -1.18
N LEU A 207 -4.62 4.40 -0.05
CA LEU A 207 -5.70 5.36 0.16
C LEU A 207 -5.18 6.68 0.75
N ILE A 208 -5.62 7.80 0.19
CA ILE A 208 -5.43 9.13 0.80
C ILE A 208 -6.75 9.90 0.87
N LYS A 209 -6.94 10.66 1.95
CA LYS A 209 -8.06 11.60 2.08
C LYS A 209 -7.56 13.02 1.83
N ILE A 210 -8.15 13.70 0.87
CA ILE A 210 -7.89 15.10 0.55
C ILE A 210 -9.20 15.85 0.71
N ASP A 211 -9.24 16.75 1.68
CA ASP A 211 -10.45 17.44 2.12
C ASP A 211 -11.57 16.44 2.50
N ASP A 212 -12.66 16.41 1.76
CA ASP A 212 -13.81 15.53 1.97
C ASP A 212 -13.84 14.33 0.98
N THR A 213 -12.80 14.16 0.17
CA THR A 213 -12.73 13.15 -0.87
C THR A 213 -11.64 12.12 -0.56
N TYR A 214 -11.96 10.85 -0.70
CA TYR A 214 -11.00 9.75 -0.64
C TYR A 214 -10.55 9.41 -2.06
N TYR A 215 -9.25 9.21 -2.23
CA TYR A 215 -8.63 8.74 -3.46
C TYR A 215 -7.95 7.42 -3.19
N SER A 216 -8.25 6.41 -4.00
CA SER A 216 -7.51 5.15 -4.00
C SER A 216 -6.62 5.07 -5.23
N VAL A 217 -5.42 4.53 -5.04
CA VAL A 217 -4.49 4.17 -6.11
C VAL A 217 -4.28 2.67 -6.03
N SER A 218 -4.58 1.94 -7.10
CA SER A 218 -4.61 0.48 -7.06
C SER A 218 -3.95 -0.12 -8.30
N LYS A 219 -3.41 -1.33 -8.18
CA LYS A 219 -3.10 -2.17 -9.33
C LYS A 219 -4.39 -2.77 -9.87
N ASP A 220 -4.68 -2.49 -11.13
CA ASP A 220 -5.84 -2.98 -11.87
C ASP A 220 -5.43 -4.11 -12.81
N GLY A 221 -5.80 -5.33 -12.45
CA GLY A 221 -5.73 -6.54 -13.26
C GLY A 221 -4.36 -6.99 -13.79
N ASP A 222 -4.22 -8.30 -13.88
CA ASP A 222 -3.10 -8.95 -14.60
C ASP A 222 -3.42 -9.18 -16.08
N ASN A 223 -4.46 -8.58 -16.62
CA ASN A 223 -4.94 -8.88 -17.96
C ASN A 223 -4.23 -7.99 -18.98
N GLU A 224 -3.16 -8.51 -19.59
CA GLU A 224 -2.39 -7.84 -20.64
C GLU A 224 -3.29 -7.35 -21.80
N GLU A 225 -4.39 -8.06 -22.09
CA GLU A 225 -5.35 -7.69 -23.13
C GLU A 225 -6.28 -6.52 -22.75
N ALA A 226 -6.47 -6.26 -21.45
CA ALA A 226 -7.39 -5.24 -20.95
C ALA A 226 -6.72 -3.94 -20.51
N GLY A 227 -5.39 -3.80 -20.70
CA GLY A 227 -4.65 -2.61 -20.30
C GLY A 227 -4.53 -2.45 -18.78
N GLY A 228 -4.31 -3.56 -18.06
CA GLY A 228 -4.05 -3.54 -16.62
C GLY A 228 -2.93 -2.56 -16.27
N GLY A 229 -3.02 -1.91 -15.09
CA GLY A 229 -2.06 -0.92 -14.68
C GLY A 229 -2.45 -0.25 -13.37
N ILE A 230 -1.95 0.95 -13.17
CA ILE A 230 -2.31 1.73 -11.99
C ILE A 230 -3.53 2.58 -12.29
N ARG A 231 -4.56 2.43 -11.45
CA ARG A 231 -5.82 3.15 -11.53
C ARG A 231 -6.02 4.04 -10.31
N ILE A 232 -6.56 5.22 -10.52
CA ILE A 232 -6.99 6.13 -9.45
C ILE A 232 -8.52 6.22 -9.49
N LEU A 233 -9.13 5.95 -8.34
CA LEU A 233 -10.56 6.14 -8.11
C LEU A 233 -10.76 7.19 -7.02
N LYS A 234 -11.97 7.76 -6.93
CA LYS A 234 -12.37 8.67 -5.85
C LYS A 234 -13.76 8.39 -5.34
N THR A 235 -14.01 8.76 -4.08
CA THR A 235 -15.33 8.75 -3.47
C THR A 235 -15.42 9.76 -2.33
N LYS A 236 -16.66 10.18 -1.99
CA LYS A 236 -16.96 10.90 -0.74
C LYS A 236 -17.64 10.00 0.29
N THR A 237 -18.02 8.79 -0.09
CA THR A 237 -18.73 7.83 0.74
C THR A 237 -17.91 6.54 0.84
N LEU A 238 -16.92 6.56 1.73
CA LEU A 238 -15.87 5.54 1.83
C LEU A 238 -16.38 4.09 1.84
N LEU A 239 -17.47 3.82 2.54
CA LEU A 239 -17.98 2.45 2.75
C LEU A 239 -19.10 2.03 1.78
N ASP A 240 -19.37 2.84 0.77
CA ASP A 240 -20.29 2.49 -0.32
C ASP A 240 -19.49 2.04 -1.57
N PRO A 241 -19.40 0.74 -1.87
CA PRO A 241 -18.63 0.24 -2.99
C PRO A 241 -19.12 0.74 -4.35
N ALA A 242 -20.39 1.17 -4.47
CA ALA A 242 -20.95 1.70 -5.70
C ALA A 242 -20.62 3.20 -5.92
N SER A 243 -20.05 3.87 -4.92
CA SER A 243 -19.75 5.31 -4.99
C SER A 243 -18.36 5.62 -5.58
N TRP A 244 -17.53 4.62 -5.83
CA TRP A 244 -16.20 4.82 -6.38
C TRP A 244 -16.26 5.18 -7.86
N GLU A 245 -15.71 6.34 -8.20
CA GLU A 245 -15.66 6.88 -9.55
C GLU A 245 -14.22 6.89 -10.07
N LYS A 246 -14.03 6.52 -11.34
CA LYS A 246 -12.72 6.60 -11.98
C LYS A 246 -12.28 8.07 -12.12
N VAL A 247 -11.05 8.36 -11.70
CA VAL A 247 -10.36 9.61 -11.99
C VAL A 247 -9.53 9.43 -13.26
N LEU A 248 -8.54 8.54 -13.23
CA LEU A 248 -7.66 8.25 -14.37
C LEU A 248 -6.99 6.87 -14.23
N ASN A 249 -6.46 6.38 -15.33
CA ASN A 249 -5.40 5.38 -15.33
C ASN A 249 -4.05 6.06 -15.58
N LEU A 250 -2.96 5.50 -15.08
CA LEU A 250 -1.63 6.10 -15.16
C LEU A 250 -1.17 6.39 -16.61
N ASP A 251 -1.54 5.53 -17.57
CA ASP A 251 -1.25 5.71 -18.99
C ASP A 251 -1.96 6.94 -19.60
N GLU A 252 -3.08 7.37 -19.02
CA GLU A 252 -3.81 8.58 -19.44
C GLU A 252 -3.10 9.88 -19.06
N LEU A 253 -2.04 9.82 -18.23
CA LEU A 253 -1.24 11.02 -17.90
C LEU A 253 -0.42 11.54 -19.08
N GLY A 254 -0.37 10.80 -20.20
CA GLY A 254 0.43 11.20 -21.37
C GLY A 254 1.93 11.24 -21.12
N LEU A 255 2.38 10.63 -20.03
CA LEU A 255 3.80 10.53 -19.69
C LEU A 255 4.45 9.59 -20.71
N SER A 256 5.47 10.11 -21.43
CA SER A 256 6.17 9.29 -22.43
C SER A 256 6.89 8.12 -21.74
N LYS A 257 7.00 7.00 -22.46
CA LYS A 257 7.81 5.84 -22.04
C LYS A 257 9.22 6.25 -21.61
N GLU A 258 9.83 7.19 -22.31
CA GLU A 258 11.13 7.78 -21.97
C GLU A 258 11.10 8.58 -20.67
N GLY A 259 10.02 9.32 -20.40
CA GLY A 259 9.82 10.07 -19.14
C GLY A 259 9.66 9.15 -17.93
N LEU A 260 9.12 7.94 -18.12
CA LEU A 260 8.98 6.92 -17.08
C LEU A 260 10.25 6.06 -16.91
N GLY A 261 11.28 6.27 -17.75
CA GLY A 261 12.51 5.47 -17.72
C GLY A 261 12.31 4.01 -18.13
N ILE A 262 11.23 3.72 -18.87
CA ILE A 262 10.83 2.37 -19.27
C ILE A 262 10.95 2.27 -20.79
N ARG A 263 11.69 1.29 -21.29
CA ARG A 263 11.86 1.09 -22.74
C ARG A 263 10.57 0.62 -23.42
N GLU A 264 9.77 -0.14 -22.70
CA GLU A 264 8.45 -0.59 -23.13
C GLU A 264 7.50 -0.36 -21.95
N PHE A 265 6.54 0.54 -22.09
CA PHE A 265 5.48 0.73 -21.10
C PHE A 265 4.53 -0.45 -21.24
N ASN A 266 4.78 -1.48 -20.45
CA ASN A 266 3.77 -2.48 -20.19
C ASN A 266 3.10 -2.08 -18.89
N ASN A 267 1.81 -1.74 -18.94
CA ASN A 267 1.04 -1.28 -17.79
C ASN A 267 1.03 -2.31 -16.64
N GLY A 268 1.33 -3.59 -16.97
CA GLY A 268 1.50 -4.68 -16.01
C GLY A 268 2.83 -4.66 -15.22
N ASP A 269 3.78 -3.77 -15.54
CA ASP A 269 5.11 -3.76 -14.91
C ASP A 269 5.13 -3.05 -13.54
N PHE A 270 4.01 -2.45 -13.13
CA PHE A 270 3.85 -1.73 -11.87
C PHE A 270 2.92 -2.45 -10.91
N GLU A 271 3.29 -2.45 -9.64
CA GLU A 271 2.44 -2.87 -8.52
C GLU A 271 2.73 -2.03 -7.28
N GLY A 272 2.11 -2.35 -6.16
CA GLY A 272 2.41 -1.75 -4.87
C GLY A 272 2.47 -0.23 -4.91
N PRO A 273 1.45 0.47 -5.46
CA PRO A 273 1.43 1.92 -5.38
C PRO A 273 1.33 2.35 -3.92
N GLU A 274 2.01 3.43 -3.57
CA GLU A 274 1.85 4.11 -2.30
C GLU A 274 1.68 5.60 -2.55
N ILE A 275 0.64 6.20 -1.97
CA ILE A 275 0.38 7.63 -2.03
C ILE A 275 0.54 8.28 -0.67
N PHE A 276 1.27 9.39 -0.59
CA PHE A 276 1.50 10.12 0.64
C PHE A 276 1.49 11.64 0.42
N GLU A 277 1.11 12.40 1.45
CA GLU A 277 1.22 13.85 1.43
C GLU A 277 2.68 14.26 1.65
N ILE A 278 3.20 15.13 0.80
CA ILE A 278 4.54 15.70 1.00
C ILE A 278 4.48 16.69 2.16
N ASN A 279 5.50 16.70 3.02
CA ASN A 279 5.56 17.60 4.17
C ASN A 279 5.44 19.06 3.71
N LYS A 280 4.62 19.83 4.42
CA LYS A 280 4.32 21.22 4.03
C LYS A 280 5.55 22.09 3.84
N CYS A 281 6.62 21.83 4.59
CA CYS A 281 7.87 22.58 4.45
C CYS A 281 8.61 22.33 3.12
N GLU A 282 8.20 21.35 2.35
CA GLU A 282 8.80 20.93 1.07
C GLU A 282 7.92 21.29 -0.14
N TRP A 283 6.73 21.86 0.09
CA TRP A 283 5.88 22.31 -0.99
C TRP A 283 6.54 23.45 -1.78
N LYS A 284 6.52 23.36 -3.09
CA LYS A 284 7.04 24.42 -3.96
C LYS A 284 6.27 25.74 -3.82
N ASN A 285 4.98 25.62 -3.49
CA ASN A 285 4.11 26.74 -3.17
C ASN A 285 3.45 26.42 -1.82
N GLU A 286 3.72 27.21 -0.78
CA GLU A 286 3.21 27.01 0.59
C GLU A 286 1.67 26.92 0.71
N ASN A 287 0.95 27.34 -0.32
CA ASN A 287 -0.52 27.34 -0.38
C ASN A 287 -1.09 26.20 -1.22
N ILE A 288 -0.25 25.35 -1.84
CA ILE A 288 -0.68 24.25 -2.71
C ILE A 288 -0.10 22.95 -2.18
N PRO A 289 -0.93 22.05 -1.61
CA PRO A 289 -0.48 20.73 -1.18
C PRO A 289 0.16 19.96 -2.34
N GLU A 290 1.20 19.21 -2.02
CA GLU A 290 1.84 18.29 -2.95
C GLU A 290 1.74 16.86 -2.43
N TYR A 291 1.59 15.91 -3.34
CA TYR A 291 1.48 14.48 -3.04
C TYR A 291 2.57 13.72 -3.79
N GLY A 292 3.14 12.74 -3.11
CA GLY A 292 4.04 11.74 -3.69
C GLY A 292 3.26 10.47 -4.02
N ILE A 293 3.58 9.86 -5.15
CA ILE A 293 3.16 8.50 -5.47
C ILE A 293 4.40 7.73 -5.85
N ILE A 294 4.60 6.56 -5.26
CA ILE A 294 5.65 5.64 -5.65
C ILE A 294 5.04 4.35 -6.19
N LEU A 295 5.66 3.79 -7.23
CA LEU A 295 5.20 2.59 -7.91
C LEU A 295 6.34 1.55 -7.92
N ASP A 296 6.09 0.34 -7.43
CA ASP A 296 7.06 -0.76 -7.50
C ASP A 296 7.13 -1.30 -8.95
N ARG A 297 8.29 -1.14 -9.59
CA ARG A 297 8.58 -1.72 -10.92
C ARG A 297 9.02 -3.18 -10.77
N PHE A 298 8.12 -4.01 -10.24
CA PHE A 298 8.40 -5.38 -9.80
C PHE A 298 9.00 -6.27 -10.91
N ALA A 299 8.57 -6.07 -12.15
CA ALA A 299 9.03 -6.84 -13.30
C ALA A 299 10.46 -6.49 -13.75
N THR A 300 11.08 -5.46 -13.12
CA THR A 300 12.42 -5.00 -13.44
C THR A 300 13.27 -4.91 -12.17
N ASP A 301 14.60 -4.75 -12.32
CA ASP A 301 15.47 -4.47 -11.18
C ASP A 301 15.65 -2.95 -10.92
N LEU A 302 14.76 -2.11 -11.47
CA LEU A 302 14.88 -0.66 -11.38
C LEU A 302 14.35 -0.07 -10.07
N GLY A 303 13.67 -0.88 -9.23
CA GLY A 303 13.07 -0.41 -7.98
C GLY A 303 11.89 0.53 -8.20
N TYR A 304 11.59 1.38 -7.23
CA TYR A 304 10.45 2.29 -7.28
C TYR A 304 10.58 3.39 -8.33
N LEU A 305 9.45 3.76 -8.93
CA LEU A 305 9.28 4.96 -9.75
C LEU A 305 8.50 6.00 -8.94
N PRO A 306 9.12 7.14 -8.58
CA PRO A 306 8.41 8.20 -7.85
C PRO A 306 7.81 9.24 -8.79
N LEU A 307 6.59 9.65 -8.46
CA LEU A 307 5.87 10.76 -9.07
C LEU A 307 5.52 11.80 -8.00
N ARG A 308 5.36 13.05 -8.41
CA ARG A 308 4.77 14.14 -7.61
C ARG A 308 3.59 14.74 -8.34
N THR A 309 2.58 15.16 -7.59
CA THR A 309 1.47 15.92 -8.15
C THR A 309 0.96 16.98 -7.19
N THR A 310 0.43 18.07 -7.74
CA THR A 310 -0.33 19.10 -7.02
C THR A 310 -1.83 18.97 -7.27
N ASP A 311 -2.23 18.13 -8.21
CA ASP A 311 -3.64 17.91 -8.58
C ASP A 311 -3.80 16.48 -9.10
N ILE A 312 -4.37 15.60 -8.27
CA ILE A 312 -4.59 14.19 -8.61
C ILE A 312 -5.61 14.05 -9.77
N GLU A 313 -6.48 15.02 -9.94
CA GLU A 313 -7.52 15.02 -10.97
C GLU A 313 -7.07 15.68 -12.31
N ASP A 314 -5.79 16.03 -12.44
CA ASP A 314 -5.26 16.56 -13.71
C ASP A 314 -5.05 15.45 -14.74
N VAL A 315 -6.16 15.01 -15.34
CA VAL A 315 -6.17 13.98 -16.38
C VAL A 315 -5.39 14.47 -17.62
N HIS A 316 -4.62 13.57 -18.22
CA HIS A 316 -3.70 13.87 -19.34
C HIS A 316 -2.59 14.88 -19.00
N ASN A 317 -2.38 15.18 -17.73
CA ASN A 317 -1.43 16.18 -17.26
C ASN A 317 -1.58 17.54 -17.99
N ALA A 318 -2.83 17.93 -18.27
CA ALA A 318 -3.17 19.09 -19.07
C ALA A 318 -2.74 20.41 -18.42
N LYS A 319 -2.66 20.43 -17.08
CA LYS A 319 -2.20 21.60 -16.29
C LYS A 319 -0.71 21.52 -15.94
N GLY A 320 -0.05 20.40 -16.26
CA GLY A 320 1.34 20.14 -15.85
C GLY A 320 1.52 19.87 -14.37
N SER A 321 0.48 19.36 -13.69
CA SER A 321 0.49 19.11 -12.25
C SER A 321 1.31 17.87 -11.88
N TRP A 322 1.48 16.94 -12.80
CA TRP A 322 2.21 15.70 -12.60
C TRP A 322 3.67 15.82 -13.05
N LYS A 323 4.55 15.29 -12.23
CA LYS A 323 5.97 15.18 -12.54
C LYS A 323 6.48 13.79 -12.17
N VAL A 324 7.08 13.07 -13.11
CA VAL A 324 7.93 11.90 -12.84
C VAL A 324 9.30 12.40 -12.41
N LEU A 325 9.81 11.88 -11.29
CA LEU A 325 11.16 12.19 -10.85
C LEU A 325 12.18 11.38 -11.68
N LYS A 326 13.27 12.06 -12.07
CA LYS A 326 14.34 11.46 -12.88
C LYS A 326 15.45 10.89 -12.01
N ASN A 327 16.26 10.03 -12.57
CA ASN A 327 17.49 9.55 -11.93
C ASN A 327 18.34 10.74 -11.43
N GLY A 328 18.74 10.68 -10.16
CA GLY A 328 19.45 11.75 -9.47
C GLY A 328 18.55 12.76 -8.75
N GLU A 329 17.21 12.71 -8.92
CA GLU A 329 16.23 13.46 -8.14
C GLU A 329 15.68 12.62 -6.96
N TYR A 330 16.02 11.32 -6.89
CA TYR A 330 15.62 10.42 -5.82
C TYR A 330 16.67 9.32 -5.61
N ASP A 331 16.71 8.79 -4.40
CA ASP A 331 17.51 7.63 -4.01
C ASP A 331 16.75 6.86 -2.90
N PHE A 332 16.29 5.65 -3.20
CA PHE A 332 15.60 4.84 -2.21
C PHE A 332 16.54 4.06 -1.28
N GLY A 333 17.86 4.32 -1.31
CA GLY A 333 18.85 3.67 -0.46
C GLY A 333 19.45 2.40 -1.07
N LYS A 334 20.14 1.62 -0.25
CA LYS A 334 20.95 0.47 -0.70
C LYS A 334 20.13 -0.79 -0.92
N LEU A 335 19.15 -1.02 -0.04
CA LEU A 335 18.30 -2.22 -0.13
C LEU A 335 17.30 -2.08 -1.27
N LYS A 336 17.05 -3.17 -2.00
CA LYS A 336 15.90 -3.25 -2.89
C LYS A 336 14.64 -3.12 -2.05
N LYS A 337 13.76 -2.24 -2.45
CA LYS A 337 12.46 -2.03 -1.79
C LYS A 337 11.37 -2.61 -2.65
N ARG A 338 10.50 -3.36 -2.01
CA ARG A 338 9.28 -3.92 -2.59
C ARG A 338 8.11 -3.36 -1.81
N HIS A 339 6.94 -3.39 -2.37
CA HIS A 339 5.67 -2.87 -1.89
C HIS A 339 5.69 -2.52 -0.39
N GLY A 340 5.60 -1.24 -0.05
CA GLY A 340 5.71 -0.73 1.31
C GLY A 340 5.09 0.65 1.44
N THR A 341 5.08 1.17 2.65
CA THR A 341 4.35 2.38 3.04
C THR A 341 5.28 3.51 3.45
N ILE A 342 4.91 4.74 3.13
CA ILE A 342 5.61 5.97 3.55
C ILE A 342 4.71 6.78 4.48
N MET A 343 5.15 7.00 5.72
CA MET A 343 4.43 7.80 6.70
C MET A 343 5.22 9.06 7.08
N ASN A 344 4.52 10.20 7.15
CA ASN A 344 5.08 11.44 7.66
C ASN A 344 5.38 11.33 9.16
N ILE A 345 6.59 11.73 9.59
CA ILE A 345 7.06 11.67 10.96
C ILE A 345 7.60 13.01 11.45
N THR A 346 7.49 13.24 12.76
CA THR A 346 8.00 14.46 13.41
C THR A 346 9.52 14.42 13.57
N ALA A 347 10.13 15.57 13.84
CA ALA A 347 11.57 15.65 14.10
C ALA A 347 12.01 14.75 15.27
N SER A 348 11.20 14.66 16.33
CA SER A 348 11.52 13.82 17.49
C SER A 348 11.42 12.32 17.18
N GLU A 349 10.53 11.93 16.25
CA GLU A 349 10.44 10.55 15.79
C GLU A 349 11.59 10.17 14.87
N VAL A 350 12.04 11.10 14.01
CA VAL A 350 13.27 10.93 13.22
C VAL A 350 14.47 10.69 14.12
N GLU A 351 14.62 11.51 15.15
CA GLU A 351 15.74 11.41 16.11
C GLU A 351 15.72 10.08 16.85
N ARG A 352 14.54 9.68 17.36
CA ARG A 352 14.34 8.41 18.06
C ARG A 352 14.68 7.18 17.19
N LEU A 353 14.24 7.19 15.93
CA LEU A 353 14.55 6.12 14.98
C LEU A 353 16.06 6.07 14.66
N ARG A 354 16.73 7.23 14.55
CA ARG A 354 18.18 7.31 14.36
C ARG A 354 18.95 6.78 15.57
N GLU A 355 18.51 7.10 16.78
CA GLU A 355 19.14 6.62 18.01
C GLU A 355 18.99 5.11 18.19
N ALA A 356 17.84 4.56 17.81
CA ALA A 356 17.55 3.13 17.97
C ALA A 356 18.15 2.25 16.87
N PHE A 357 18.17 2.73 15.62
CA PHE A 357 18.46 1.92 14.45
C PHE A 357 19.45 2.55 13.45
N GLY A 358 19.96 3.76 13.73
CA GLY A 358 20.83 4.54 12.82
C GLY A 358 22.29 4.15 12.78
#